data_c213fad45ea501356eeeaaf1109b3e26
#
_entry.id   c213fad45ea501356eeeaaf1109b3e26
#
_cell.length_a   1.000
_cell.length_b   1.000
_cell.length_c   1.000
_cell.angle_alpha   90.00
_cell.angle_beta   90.00
_cell.angle_gamma   90.00
#
_symmetry.space_group_name_H-M   'P 1'
#
loop_
_entity.id
_entity.type
_entity.pdbx_description
1 polymer ?
#
loop_
_entity_poly.entity_id
_entity_poly.type
_entity_poly.pdbx_seq_one_letter_code
_entity_poly.pdbx_strand_id
1 'polypeptide(L)'
;MLTLNPPRHCPAFSAGARKGPRPTVRSARLAVRVRATQAADAYISPSSRTAATELQALERFSEIVPDVLLSQTLQSVEAPKAATSSRGVLAGILSSPSSFGRYKFAVEQARHYDRAAQASSPAEAASLRVDKALVNVGSMFLENVSGRVSTEVDPRAHDSEEALVARGQSLIRLYEEVGVSRDRVVLRIPATWAGIRAAAALEAEGIATHLVLVYGFTQGAAAAQAGVSVIQPNVGAVADWYKRHPGVIKNPKGPREAALAVADEYGESVNPGLVLVETLYHYVKRFHPKTRIMASGLRTKAEALRLAGCDYLVVGPRVLEALAAAATLEGYNDGLRADEDEAPGELAPALTPAAAQAHDFSDQETATLDRALFEDRLGLAARELLREGVARLIGDAERLEAYFLNLAGGQE
;
A
#
# COMPACT_ATOMS: atom_id res chain seq x y z
N MET A 1 -3.64 -56.95 39.30
CA MET A 1 -4.58 -58.13 39.42
C MET A 1 -5.60 -57.96 38.32
N LEU A 2 -5.43 -58.81 37.34
CA LEU A 2 -6.44 -59.70 36.74
C LEU A 2 -7.53 -58.96 35.89
N THR A 3 -7.83 -59.27 34.71
CA THR A 3 -7.55 -60.31 33.64
C THR A 3 -8.40 -59.93 32.44
N LEU A 4 -7.87 -59.84 31.30
CA LEU A 4 -8.01 -60.60 30.05
C LEU A 4 -9.32 -61.46 29.96
N ASN A 5 -10.17 -61.38 28.93
CA ASN A 5 -10.04 -62.01 27.64
C ASN A 5 -11.32 -61.96 26.79
N PRO A 6 -11.24 -62.38 25.51
CA PRO A 6 -12.18 -62.11 24.43
C PRO A 6 -12.96 -63.40 24.04
N PRO A 7 -13.23 -63.67 22.75
CA PRO A 7 -14.22 -63.19 21.77
C PRO A 7 -15.28 -64.31 21.42
N ARG A 8 -16.28 -64.06 20.58
CA ARG A 8 -16.98 -65.14 19.84
C ARG A 8 -17.58 -64.64 18.49
N HIS A 9 -17.04 -65.25 17.51
CA HIS A 9 -17.49 -65.88 16.28
C HIS A 9 -18.86 -65.54 15.66
N CYS A 10 -18.72 -65.41 14.31
CA CYS A 10 -19.74 -65.46 13.24
C CYS A 10 -20.68 -66.66 13.30
N PRO A 11 -21.73 -66.63 12.52
CA PRO A 11 -21.66 -67.45 11.30
C PRO A 11 -22.17 -66.77 10.01
N ALA A 12 -21.62 -67.33 8.93
CA ALA A 12 -22.00 -67.06 7.55
C ALA A 12 -23.31 -67.75 7.19
N PHE A 13 -24.06 -67.17 6.26
CA PHE A 13 -25.00 -67.91 5.41
C PHE A 13 -24.89 -67.47 3.95
N SER A 14 -24.85 -68.48 3.11
CA SER A 14 -24.53 -68.49 1.71
C SER A 14 -25.77 -68.35 0.79
N ALA A 15 -25.52 -67.79 -0.37
CA ALA A 15 -26.00 -68.16 -1.69
C ALA A 15 -27.47 -67.77 -2.13
N GLY A 16 -27.51 -67.11 -3.27
CA GLY A 16 -28.69 -66.95 -4.08
C GLY A 16 -28.48 -66.00 -5.26
N ALA A 17 -27.90 -66.49 -6.35
CA ALA A 17 -27.72 -65.76 -7.59
C ALA A 17 -29.09 -65.51 -8.31
N ARG A 18 -29.30 -64.25 -8.73
CA ARG A 18 -30.10 -63.96 -9.96
C ARG A 18 -29.46 -62.80 -10.70
N LYS A 19 -29.06 -63.08 -11.93
CA LYS A 19 -28.57 -62.08 -12.91
C LYS A 19 -29.74 -61.28 -13.45
N GLY A 20 -29.69 -59.97 -13.34
CA GLY A 20 -30.48 -59.01 -14.10
C GLY A 20 -29.53 -57.98 -14.75
N PRO A 21 -29.89 -57.38 -15.90
CA PRO A 21 -28.93 -56.66 -16.72
C PRO A 21 -28.54 -55.34 -16.07
N ARG A 22 -27.24 -55.06 -16.10
CA ARG A 22 -26.61 -53.82 -15.66
C ARG A 22 -27.01 -52.68 -16.61
N PRO A 23 -27.52 -51.54 -16.12
CA PRO A 23 -27.49 -50.33 -16.90
C PRO A 23 -26.06 -49.76 -16.88
N THR A 24 -25.51 -49.59 -18.06
CA THR A 24 -24.25 -48.85 -18.29
C THR A 24 -24.45 -47.38 -17.95
N VAL A 25 -24.08 -47.01 -16.74
CA VAL A 25 -23.90 -45.59 -16.41
C VAL A 25 -22.56 -45.15 -17.00
N ARG A 26 -22.64 -44.47 -18.15
CA ARG A 26 -21.53 -43.65 -18.62
C ARG A 26 -21.23 -42.61 -17.54
N SER A 27 -20.17 -42.81 -16.79
CA SER A 27 -19.60 -41.78 -15.96
C SER A 27 -19.02 -40.69 -16.88
N ALA A 28 -19.80 -39.65 -17.13
CA ALA A 28 -19.31 -38.42 -17.63
C ALA A 28 -18.39 -37.82 -16.54
N ARG A 29 -17.10 -38.11 -16.63
CA ARG A 29 -16.10 -37.32 -15.92
C ARG A 29 -16.20 -35.94 -16.48
N LEU A 30 -16.89 -35.05 -15.78
CA LEU A 30 -16.77 -33.62 -15.94
C LEU A 30 -15.34 -33.29 -15.55
N ALA A 31 -14.44 -33.28 -16.52
CA ALA A 31 -13.14 -32.65 -16.38
C ALA A 31 -13.41 -31.15 -16.23
N VAL A 32 -13.56 -30.72 -15.00
CA VAL A 32 -13.39 -29.30 -14.67
C VAL A 32 -11.95 -29.00 -15.03
N ARG A 33 -11.75 -28.53 -16.26
CA ARG A 33 -10.55 -27.79 -16.63
C ARG A 33 -10.57 -26.54 -15.77
N VAL A 34 -9.95 -26.60 -14.62
CA VAL A 34 -9.41 -25.44 -13.95
C VAL A 34 -8.41 -24.86 -14.96
N ARG A 35 -8.86 -23.91 -15.76
CA ARG A 35 -7.96 -22.99 -16.41
C ARG A 35 -7.26 -22.28 -15.25
N ALA A 36 -6.08 -22.75 -14.91
CA ALA A 36 -5.08 -21.92 -14.31
C ALA A 36 -4.86 -20.79 -15.35
N THR A 37 -5.58 -19.70 -15.18
CA THR A 37 -5.14 -18.40 -15.70
C THR A 37 -3.87 -18.12 -14.92
N GLN A 38 -2.73 -18.63 -15.44
CA GLN A 38 -1.49 -17.93 -15.29
C GLN A 38 -1.78 -16.51 -15.79
N ALA A 39 -2.04 -15.62 -14.87
CA ALA A 39 -1.73 -14.23 -15.07
C ALA A 39 -0.18 -14.16 -15.10
N ALA A 40 0.40 -14.62 -16.22
CA ALA A 40 1.59 -13.99 -16.71
C ALA A 40 1.17 -12.53 -16.82
N ASP A 41 1.71 -11.66 -15.96
CA ASP A 41 1.72 -10.23 -16.22
C ASP A 41 2.30 -10.10 -17.64
N ALA A 42 1.42 -9.99 -18.62
CA ALA A 42 1.81 -9.71 -19.97
C ALA A 42 2.47 -8.34 -19.89
N TYR A 43 3.77 -8.31 -20.07
CA TYR A 43 4.49 -7.11 -20.48
C TYR A 43 3.70 -6.59 -21.67
N ILE A 44 2.90 -5.54 -21.44
CA ILE A 44 2.16 -4.87 -22.48
C ILE A 44 3.22 -4.15 -23.29
N SER A 45 3.62 -4.77 -24.40
CA SER A 45 4.40 -4.06 -25.41
C SER A 45 3.68 -2.75 -25.70
N PRO A 46 4.34 -1.60 -25.58
CA PRO A 46 3.70 -0.31 -25.79
C PRO A 46 3.00 -0.35 -27.14
N SER A 47 1.68 -0.10 -27.14
CA SER A 47 0.96 0.07 -28.41
C SER A 47 1.66 1.18 -29.19
N SER A 48 1.79 1.04 -30.50
CA SER A 48 2.53 1.89 -31.44
C SER A 48 2.05 3.36 -31.54
N ARG A 49 1.35 3.87 -30.54
CA ARG A 49 1.03 5.30 -30.40
C ARG A 49 2.13 5.94 -29.56
N THR A 50 2.93 6.79 -30.19
CA THR A 50 3.84 7.70 -29.50
C THR A 50 3.08 8.47 -28.44
N ALA A 51 3.57 8.44 -27.19
CA ALA A 51 3.03 9.28 -26.13
C ALA A 51 3.32 10.74 -26.49
N ALA A 52 2.35 11.63 -26.32
CA ALA A 52 2.56 13.04 -26.64
C ALA A 52 3.31 13.77 -25.50
N THR A 53 3.23 13.28 -24.28
CA THR A 53 3.86 13.88 -23.09
C THR A 53 4.56 12.83 -22.21
N GLU A 54 5.52 13.29 -21.38
CA GLU A 54 6.19 12.42 -20.41
C GLU A 54 5.20 11.78 -19.41
N LEU A 55 4.11 12.47 -19.06
CA LEU A 55 3.06 11.90 -18.22
C LEU A 55 2.42 10.69 -18.88
N GLN A 56 1.99 10.83 -20.15
CA GLN A 56 1.38 9.72 -20.90
C GLN A 56 2.35 8.56 -21.13
N ALA A 57 3.63 8.86 -21.29
CA ALA A 57 4.66 7.85 -21.39
C ALA A 57 4.81 7.08 -20.07
N LEU A 58 4.84 7.79 -18.93
CA LEU A 58 4.95 7.21 -17.59
C LEU A 58 3.74 6.34 -17.22
N GLU A 59 2.52 6.77 -17.60
CA GLU A 59 1.27 6.02 -17.38
C GLU A 59 1.23 4.65 -18.09
N ARG A 60 2.10 4.40 -19.06
CA ARG A 60 2.24 3.09 -19.70
C ARG A 60 2.92 2.05 -18.82
N PHE A 61 3.75 2.50 -17.88
CA PHE A 61 4.59 1.63 -17.04
C PHE A 61 4.21 1.64 -15.57
N SER A 62 3.65 2.74 -15.09
CA SER A 62 3.31 2.94 -13.68
C SER A 62 1.93 3.55 -13.56
N GLU A 63 1.21 3.14 -12.53
CA GLU A 63 -0.05 3.78 -12.22
C GLU A 63 0.16 5.08 -11.45
N ILE A 64 -0.33 6.18 -12.00
CA ILE A 64 -0.21 7.50 -11.37
C ILE A 64 -1.34 7.71 -10.37
N VAL A 65 -0.97 8.00 -9.12
CA VAL A 65 -1.87 8.36 -8.03
C VAL A 65 -1.68 9.85 -7.73
N PRO A 66 -2.60 10.72 -8.16
CA PRO A 66 -2.49 12.14 -7.88
C PRO A 66 -2.60 12.45 -6.38
N ASP A 67 -1.62 13.16 -5.83
CA ASP A 67 -1.65 13.65 -4.45
C ASP A 67 -2.37 15.01 -4.38
N VAL A 68 -3.67 14.99 -4.63
CA VAL A 68 -4.50 16.20 -4.72
C VAL A 68 -5.85 16.01 -4.03
N LEU A 69 -6.30 17.07 -3.33
CA LEU A 69 -7.61 17.12 -2.67
C LEU A 69 -8.75 17.56 -3.62
N LEU A 70 -8.42 18.12 -4.78
CA LEU A 70 -9.40 18.80 -5.64
C LEU A 70 -9.54 18.12 -7.01
N SER A 71 -10.77 17.87 -7.41
CA SER A 71 -11.16 17.22 -8.67
C SER A 71 -10.67 17.93 -9.95
N GLN A 72 -10.27 19.19 -9.90
CA GLN A 72 -9.82 19.92 -11.08
C GLN A 72 -8.45 19.45 -11.59
N THR A 73 -7.56 19.03 -10.70
CA THR A 73 -6.24 18.48 -11.07
C THR A 73 -6.35 16.99 -11.43
N LEU A 74 -7.42 16.29 -10.99
CA LEU A 74 -7.69 14.91 -11.38
C LEU A 74 -8.05 14.77 -12.88
N GLN A 75 -8.45 15.84 -13.54
CA GLN A 75 -8.79 15.82 -14.97
C GLN A 75 -7.57 15.63 -15.89
N SER A 76 -6.35 15.85 -15.38
CA SER A 76 -5.10 15.62 -16.12
C SER A 76 -4.64 14.17 -16.12
N VAL A 77 -5.21 13.33 -15.25
CA VAL A 77 -4.92 11.88 -15.15
C VAL A 77 -6.15 11.11 -15.59
N GLU A 78 -5.98 10.18 -16.52
CA GLU A 78 -7.08 9.38 -17.04
C GLU A 78 -7.58 8.43 -15.94
N ALA A 79 -8.78 8.72 -15.40
CA ALA A 79 -9.50 7.93 -14.41
C ALA A 79 -8.61 7.36 -13.26
N PRO A 80 -8.23 8.19 -12.26
CA PRO A 80 -7.36 7.73 -11.17
C PRO A 80 -7.95 6.49 -10.49
N LYS A 81 -7.10 5.52 -10.20
CA LYS A 81 -7.54 4.23 -9.61
C LYS A 81 -7.51 4.21 -8.08
N ALA A 82 -6.87 5.19 -7.45
CA ALA A 82 -6.74 5.24 -6.01
C ALA A 82 -6.93 6.64 -5.45
N ALA A 83 -7.47 6.71 -4.23
CA ALA A 83 -7.55 7.93 -3.44
C ALA A 83 -7.19 7.62 -1.98
N THR A 84 -6.83 8.66 -1.22
CA THR A 84 -6.49 8.52 0.21
C THR A 84 -7.47 9.31 1.07
N SER A 85 -8.09 8.64 2.03
CA SER A 85 -8.86 9.24 3.12
C SER A 85 -8.07 9.08 4.42
N SER A 86 -7.40 10.15 4.84
CA SER A 86 -6.60 10.16 6.06
C SER A 86 -6.99 11.35 6.95
N ARG A 87 -6.55 11.30 8.20
CA ARG A 87 -6.79 12.40 9.15
C ARG A 87 -6.15 13.69 8.68
N GLY A 88 -4.96 13.63 8.08
CA GLY A 88 -4.33 14.80 7.47
C GLY A 88 -5.14 15.39 6.31
N VAL A 89 -5.71 14.54 5.44
CA VAL A 89 -6.60 14.95 4.35
C VAL A 89 -7.87 15.59 4.90
N LEU A 90 -8.50 14.96 5.90
CA LEU A 90 -9.72 15.50 6.52
C LEU A 90 -9.45 16.84 7.22
N ALA A 91 -8.33 16.98 7.93
CA ALA A 91 -7.92 18.25 8.52
C ALA A 91 -7.69 19.33 7.46
N GLY A 92 -7.09 18.99 6.33
CA GLY A 92 -6.94 19.88 5.17
C GLY A 92 -8.28 20.32 4.59
N ILE A 93 -9.26 19.42 4.47
CA ILE A 93 -10.63 19.73 4.03
C ILE A 93 -11.28 20.73 4.98
N LEU A 94 -11.21 20.50 6.29
CA LEU A 94 -11.80 21.36 7.30
C LEU A 94 -11.15 22.75 7.36
N SER A 95 -9.87 22.86 7.03
CA SER A 95 -9.11 24.10 7.05
C SER A 95 -9.26 24.96 5.79
N SER A 96 -9.83 24.42 4.70
CA SER A 96 -9.98 25.09 3.42
C SER A 96 -11.46 25.35 3.11
N PRO A 97 -11.92 26.63 3.06
CA PRO A 97 -13.33 26.94 2.82
C PRO A 97 -13.87 26.35 1.50
N SER A 98 -13.06 26.34 0.43
CA SER A 98 -13.45 25.77 -0.87
C SER A 98 -13.59 24.26 -0.81
N SER A 99 -12.68 23.56 -0.15
CA SER A 99 -12.74 22.12 0.05
C SER A 99 -13.86 21.75 1.01
N PHE A 100 -14.01 22.47 2.13
CA PHE A 100 -15.05 22.22 3.11
C PHE A 100 -16.45 22.29 2.49
N GLY A 101 -16.74 23.31 1.67
CA GLY A 101 -18.03 23.44 1.00
C GLY A 101 -18.46 22.19 0.24
N ARG A 102 -17.51 21.52 -0.40
CA ARG A 102 -17.76 20.27 -1.16
C ARG A 102 -18.04 19.06 -0.25
N TYR A 103 -17.34 18.96 0.87
CA TYR A 103 -17.42 17.80 1.77
C TYR A 103 -18.24 18.07 3.03
N LYS A 104 -18.84 19.27 3.14
CA LYS A 104 -19.61 19.71 4.31
C LYS A 104 -20.66 18.67 4.72
N PHE A 105 -21.44 18.17 3.79
CA PHE A 105 -22.49 17.19 4.08
C PHE A 105 -21.94 15.90 4.70
N ALA A 106 -20.83 15.39 4.19
CA ALA A 106 -20.18 14.18 4.70
C ALA A 106 -19.70 14.36 6.16
N VAL A 107 -19.16 15.54 6.47
CA VAL A 107 -18.70 15.89 7.83
C VAL A 107 -19.88 16.09 8.78
N GLU A 108 -20.93 16.80 8.34
CA GLU A 108 -22.14 17.03 9.16
C GLU A 108 -22.88 15.73 9.47
N GLN A 109 -22.98 14.80 8.51
CA GLN A 109 -23.53 13.47 8.80
C GLN A 109 -22.73 12.72 9.87
N ALA A 110 -21.40 12.85 9.88
CA ALA A 110 -20.57 12.22 10.91
C ALA A 110 -20.77 12.87 12.29
N ARG A 111 -21.08 14.19 12.35
CA ARG A 111 -21.42 14.90 13.59
C ARG A 111 -22.64 14.28 14.30
N HIS A 112 -23.63 13.85 13.52
CA HIS A 112 -24.89 13.28 14.01
C HIS A 112 -24.91 11.74 14.00
N TYR A 113 -23.73 11.08 13.99
CA TYR A 113 -23.65 9.64 13.96
C TYR A 113 -24.19 9.00 15.25
N ASP A 114 -25.28 8.24 15.14
CA ASP A 114 -26.05 7.72 16.27
C ASP A 114 -25.25 6.83 17.23
N ARG A 115 -24.34 5.99 16.70
CA ARG A 115 -23.48 5.15 17.56
C ARG A 115 -22.52 5.98 18.43
N ALA A 116 -22.12 7.16 17.98
CA ALA A 116 -21.31 8.06 18.79
C ALA A 116 -22.07 8.61 19.99
N ALA A 117 -23.40 8.69 19.92
CA ALA A 117 -24.24 9.08 21.06
C ALA A 117 -24.32 7.98 22.14
N GLN A 118 -23.97 6.72 21.81
CA GLN A 118 -23.96 5.58 22.71
C GLN A 118 -22.56 5.27 23.27
N ALA A 119 -21.56 6.09 22.92
CA ALA A 119 -20.18 5.91 23.39
C ALA A 119 -20.06 6.08 24.90
N SER A 120 -19.12 5.37 25.51
CA SER A 120 -18.88 5.38 26.95
C SER A 120 -18.24 6.68 27.47
N SER A 121 -17.66 7.48 26.54
CA SER A 121 -17.02 8.75 26.87
C SER A 121 -17.11 9.76 25.71
N PRO A 122 -17.00 11.07 25.99
CA PRO A 122 -16.92 12.10 24.94
C PRO A 122 -15.76 11.90 23.97
N ALA A 123 -14.60 11.40 24.45
CA ALA A 123 -13.44 11.12 23.61
C ALA A 123 -13.71 9.95 22.66
N GLU A 124 -14.34 8.88 23.12
CA GLU A 124 -14.77 7.77 22.27
C GLU A 124 -15.80 8.22 21.22
N ALA A 125 -16.76 9.04 21.63
CA ALA A 125 -17.74 9.64 20.72
C ALA A 125 -17.07 10.46 19.62
N ALA A 126 -16.09 11.30 19.96
CA ALA A 126 -15.33 12.09 19.00
C ALA A 126 -14.52 11.21 18.04
N SER A 127 -13.84 10.17 18.55
CA SER A 127 -13.10 9.21 17.74
C SER A 127 -14.01 8.51 16.73
N LEU A 128 -15.20 8.05 17.13
CA LEU A 128 -16.18 7.44 16.24
C LEU A 128 -16.69 8.40 15.16
N ARG A 129 -16.86 9.69 15.50
CA ARG A 129 -17.24 10.72 14.52
C ARG A 129 -16.12 11.00 13.51
N VAL A 130 -14.85 11.01 13.96
CA VAL A 130 -13.69 11.12 13.05
C VAL A 130 -13.66 9.93 12.08
N ASP A 131 -13.79 8.71 12.57
CA ASP A 131 -13.80 7.51 11.72
C ASP A 131 -14.98 7.55 10.73
N LYS A 132 -16.18 7.98 11.18
CA LYS A 132 -17.35 8.15 10.30
C LYS A 132 -17.13 9.23 9.25
N ALA A 133 -16.50 10.36 9.59
CA ALA A 133 -16.15 11.41 8.64
C ALA A 133 -15.14 10.93 7.60
N LEU A 134 -14.11 10.17 8.00
CA LEU A 134 -13.17 9.54 7.08
C LEU A 134 -13.86 8.62 6.09
N VAL A 135 -14.79 7.79 6.56
CA VAL A 135 -15.56 6.86 5.72
C VAL A 135 -16.49 7.63 4.76
N ASN A 136 -17.21 8.63 5.24
CA ASN A 136 -18.12 9.42 4.39
C ASN A 136 -17.36 10.17 3.29
N VAL A 137 -16.21 10.79 3.62
CA VAL A 137 -15.33 11.46 2.64
C VAL A 137 -14.70 10.44 1.69
N GLY A 138 -14.24 9.29 2.22
CA GLY A 138 -13.70 8.19 1.44
C GLY A 138 -14.72 7.64 0.42
N SER A 139 -15.99 7.55 0.80
CA SER A 139 -17.08 7.13 -0.10
C SER A 139 -17.27 8.12 -1.26
N MET A 140 -17.19 9.43 -0.98
CA MET A 140 -17.23 10.45 -2.04
C MET A 140 -16.01 10.37 -2.98
N PHE A 141 -14.83 10.01 -2.47
CA PHE A 141 -13.66 9.77 -3.32
C PHE A 141 -13.87 8.59 -4.26
N LEU A 142 -14.54 7.53 -3.81
CA LEU A 142 -14.84 6.34 -4.61
C LEU A 142 -15.76 6.60 -5.81
N GLU A 143 -16.51 7.71 -5.81
CA GLU A 143 -17.29 8.14 -6.97
C GLU A 143 -16.39 8.63 -8.13
N ASN A 144 -15.15 9.05 -7.81
CA ASN A 144 -14.21 9.64 -8.75
C ASN A 144 -13.01 8.74 -9.08
N VAL A 145 -12.89 7.56 -8.45
CA VAL A 145 -11.80 6.62 -8.72
C VAL A 145 -12.37 5.25 -9.08
N SER A 146 -11.75 4.60 -10.05
CA SER A 146 -12.18 3.27 -10.52
C SER A 146 -11.75 2.12 -9.60
N GLY A 147 -10.71 2.33 -8.77
CA GLY A 147 -10.14 1.33 -7.88
C GLY A 147 -10.56 1.50 -6.42
N ARG A 148 -9.62 1.76 -5.54
CA ARG A 148 -9.79 1.68 -4.08
C ARG A 148 -9.52 3.00 -3.39
N VAL A 149 -10.17 3.19 -2.22
CA VAL A 149 -9.79 4.24 -1.27
C VAL A 149 -8.92 3.67 -0.16
N SER A 150 -7.79 4.33 0.09
CA SER A 150 -6.89 4.01 1.20
C SER A 150 -7.31 4.82 2.43
N THR A 151 -7.86 4.16 3.46
CA THR A 151 -8.41 4.82 4.65
C THR A 151 -7.55 4.55 5.88
N GLU A 152 -7.18 5.62 6.57
CA GLU A 152 -6.28 5.58 7.71
C GLU A 152 -6.95 4.98 8.95
N VAL A 153 -6.34 3.93 9.50
CA VAL A 153 -6.66 3.40 10.83
C VAL A 153 -6.11 4.36 11.89
N ASP A 154 -6.76 4.46 13.03
CA ASP A 154 -6.34 5.37 14.11
C ASP A 154 -4.86 5.15 14.49
N PRO A 155 -3.98 6.13 14.24
CA PRO A 155 -2.54 5.97 14.45
C PRO A 155 -2.13 5.85 15.93
N ARG A 156 -3.00 6.19 16.87
CA ARG A 156 -2.74 6.02 18.29
C ARG A 156 -2.64 4.56 18.72
N ALA A 157 -3.20 3.66 17.90
CA ALA A 157 -3.08 2.22 18.11
C ALA A 157 -1.80 1.60 17.50
N HIS A 158 -0.85 2.41 17.03
CA HIS A 158 0.32 1.98 16.22
C HIS A 158 1.23 0.95 16.90
N ASP A 159 1.15 0.77 18.20
CA ASP A 159 1.97 -0.13 19.03
C ASP A 159 1.20 -1.38 19.52
N SER A 160 -0.11 -1.50 19.21
CA SER A 160 -0.95 -2.66 19.54
C SER A 160 -1.54 -3.31 18.29
N GLU A 161 -1.14 -4.56 18.04
CA GLU A 161 -1.68 -5.41 16.95
C GLU A 161 -3.19 -5.54 17.07
N GLU A 162 -3.68 -5.89 18.28
CA GLU A 162 -5.10 -6.15 18.54
C GLU A 162 -5.95 -4.89 18.36
N ALA A 163 -5.46 -3.75 18.82
CA ALA A 163 -6.17 -2.48 18.69
C ALA A 163 -6.26 -2.04 17.22
N LEU A 164 -5.19 -2.20 16.45
CA LEU A 164 -5.17 -1.89 15.02
C LEU A 164 -6.14 -2.80 14.24
N VAL A 165 -6.16 -4.11 14.52
CA VAL A 165 -7.09 -5.05 13.90
C VAL A 165 -8.53 -4.66 14.20
N ALA A 166 -8.86 -4.43 15.46
CA ALA A 166 -10.22 -4.05 15.88
C ALA A 166 -10.69 -2.74 15.24
N ARG A 167 -9.81 -1.73 15.19
CA ARG A 167 -10.08 -0.45 14.51
C ARG A 167 -10.25 -0.62 13.00
N GLY A 168 -9.39 -1.41 12.36
CA GLY A 168 -9.49 -1.73 10.94
C GLY A 168 -10.82 -2.39 10.58
N GLN A 169 -11.21 -3.42 11.32
CA GLN A 169 -12.50 -4.09 11.16
C GLN A 169 -13.69 -3.13 11.39
N SER A 170 -13.55 -2.19 12.33
CA SER A 170 -14.57 -1.17 12.57
C SER A 170 -14.74 -0.24 11.36
N LEU A 171 -13.65 0.21 10.74
CA LEU A 171 -13.72 1.03 9.53
C LEU A 171 -14.38 0.28 8.37
N ILE A 172 -14.07 -1.00 8.18
CA ILE A 172 -14.73 -1.81 7.14
C ILE A 172 -16.24 -1.88 7.38
N ARG A 173 -16.69 -2.12 8.61
CA ARG A 173 -18.13 -2.10 8.95
C ARG A 173 -18.77 -0.74 8.67
N LEU A 174 -18.07 0.37 8.94
CA LEU A 174 -18.57 1.71 8.62
C LEU A 174 -18.71 1.94 7.11
N TYR A 175 -17.82 1.37 6.28
CA TYR A 175 -17.97 1.40 4.82
C TYR A 175 -19.15 0.54 4.36
N GLU A 176 -19.34 -0.64 4.91
CA GLU A 176 -20.48 -1.50 4.62
C GLU A 176 -21.81 -0.83 4.99
N GLU A 177 -21.88 -0.05 6.09
CA GLU A 177 -23.05 0.76 6.47
C GLU A 177 -23.45 1.82 5.41
N VAL A 178 -22.49 2.33 4.65
CA VAL A 178 -22.74 3.31 3.57
C VAL A 178 -22.79 2.65 2.19
N GLY A 179 -22.89 1.32 2.14
CA GLY A 179 -23.04 0.55 0.90
C GLY A 179 -21.76 0.37 0.08
N VAL A 180 -20.59 0.60 0.68
CA VAL A 180 -19.30 0.39 0.02
C VAL A 180 -18.76 -0.99 0.39
N SER A 181 -18.49 -1.81 -0.64
CA SER A 181 -17.89 -3.14 -0.47
C SER A 181 -16.44 -3.03 0.02
N ARG A 182 -16.03 -3.97 0.90
CA ARG A 182 -14.65 -4.07 1.39
C ARG A 182 -13.60 -4.15 0.29
N ASP A 183 -13.95 -4.69 -0.88
CA ASP A 183 -13.06 -4.78 -2.03
C ASP A 183 -12.62 -3.41 -2.59
N ARG A 184 -13.38 -2.35 -2.28
CA ARG A 184 -13.10 -0.98 -2.67
C ARG A 184 -12.28 -0.22 -1.62
N VAL A 185 -11.91 -0.87 -0.51
CA VAL A 185 -11.22 -0.25 0.62
C VAL A 185 -9.86 -0.91 0.85
N VAL A 186 -8.86 -0.10 1.19
CA VAL A 186 -7.55 -0.54 1.67
C VAL A 186 -7.28 0.17 2.98
N LEU A 187 -6.93 -0.56 4.03
CA LEU A 187 -6.66 0.03 5.35
C LEU A 187 -5.21 0.52 5.43
N ARG A 188 -5.06 1.83 5.71
CA ARG A 188 -3.77 2.50 5.82
C ARG A 188 -3.24 2.43 7.25
N ILE A 189 -2.09 1.79 7.45
CA ILE A 189 -1.52 1.47 8.75
C ILE A 189 -0.04 1.88 8.78
N PRO A 190 0.49 2.48 9.87
CA PRO A 190 1.92 2.75 10.02
C PRO A 190 2.75 1.47 10.04
N ALA A 191 3.90 1.45 9.36
CA ALA A 191 4.81 0.30 9.28
C ALA A 191 5.66 0.15 10.57
N THR A 192 5.01 0.13 11.73
CA THR A 192 5.56 -0.37 13.00
C THR A 192 5.53 -1.89 13.03
N TRP A 193 6.21 -2.54 13.95
CA TRP A 193 6.10 -4.00 14.06
C TRP A 193 4.66 -4.44 14.34
N ALA A 194 3.97 -3.80 15.28
CA ALA A 194 2.56 -4.07 15.56
C ALA A 194 1.68 -3.80 14.33
N GLY A 195 1.94 -2.72 13.58
CA GLY A 195 1.24 -2.40 12.34
C GLY A 195 1.41 -3.46 11.25
N ILE A 196 2.62 -4.02 11.08
CA ILE A 196 2.90 -5.10 10.15
C ILE A 196 2.15 -6.38 10.56
N ARG A 197 2.13 -6.71 11.86
CA ARG A 197 1.41 -7.86 12.40
C ARG A 197 -0.10 -7.72 12.23
N ALA A 198 -0.64 -6.54 12.55
CA ALA A 198 -2.05 -6.23 12.34
C ALA A 198 -2.45 -6.32 10.87
N ALA A 199 -1.61 -5.82 9.96
CA ALA A 199 -1.84 -5.94 8.53
C ALA A 199 -1.89 -7.41 8.08
N ALA A 200 -0.97 -8.26 8.56
CA ALA A 200 -1.01 -9.70 8.26
C ALA A 200 -2.32 -10.37 8.70
N ALA A 201 -2.82 -10.02 9.90
CA ALA A 201 -4.09 -10.54 10.42
C ALA A 201 -5.29 -10.09 9.55
N LEU A 202 -5.33 -8.81 9.17
CA LEU A 202 -6.39 -8.24 8.32
C LEU A 202 -6.36 -8.82 6.89
N GLU A 203 -5.18 -9.01 6.30
CA GLU A 203 -5.03 -9.67 4.98
C GLU A 203 -5.52 -11.13 5.02
N ALA A 204 -5.30 -11.84 6.12
CA ALA A 204 -5.82 -13.19 6.31
C ALA A 204 -7.36 -13.24 6.36
N GLU A 205 -8.01 -12.13 6.78
CA GLU A 205 -9.46 -11.94 6.73
C GLU A 205 -9.98 -11.45 5.37
N GLY A 206 -9.10 -11.26 4.39
CA GLY A 206 -9.42 -10.74 3.06
C GLY A 206 -9.61 -9.22 3.05
N ILE A 207 -9.10 -8.50 4.05
CA ILE A 207 -9.10 -7.05 4.12
C ILE A 207 -7.75 -6.54 3.65
N ALA A 208 -7.73 -5.85 2.51
CA ALA A 208 -6.50 -5.32 1.94
C ALA A 208 -5.87 -4.23 2.81
N THR A 209 -4.54 -4.23 2.91
CA THR A 209 -3.78 -3.31 3.74
C THR A 209 -2.74 -2.52 2.97
N HIS A 210 -2.47 -1.30 3.44
CA HIS A 210 -1.53 -0.35 2.88
C HIS A 210 -0.58 0.15 3.99
N LEU A 211 0.64 -0.36 4.02
CA LEU A 211 1.62 0.05 5.00
C LEU A 211 2.34 1.33 4.58
N VAL A 212 2.28 2.32 5.45
CA VAL A 212 2.86 3.66 5.26
C VAL A 212 3.93 3.97 6.29
N LEU A 213 4.62 5.11 6.13
CA LEU A 213 5.79 5.47 6.94
C LEU A 213 6.91 4.44 6.80
N VAL A 214 7.11 3.94 5.57
CA VAL A 214 8.21 3.04 5.24
C VAL A 214 9.41 3.87 4.82
N TYR A 215 10.46 3.82 5.61
CA TYR A 215 11.69 4.61 5.46
C TYR A 215 12.96 3.75 5.41
N GLY A 216 12.82 2.43 5.54
CA GLY A 216 13.92 1.50 5.51
C GLY A 216 13.56 0.16 4.88
N PHE A 217 14.57 -0.52 4.36
CA PHE A 217 14.38 -1.82 3.71
C PHE A 217 13.76 -2.86 4.63
N THR A 218 14.20 -2.91 5.89
CA THR A 218 13.68 -3.87 6.89
C THR A 218 12.17 -3.75 7.07
N GLN A 219 11.62 -2.52 7.07
CA GLN A 219 10.17 -2.31 7.16
C GLN A 219 9.46 -2.89 5.93
N GLY A 220 9.95 -2.59 4.74
CA GLY A 220 9.35 -3.07 3.50
C GLY A 220 9.46 -4.59 3.34
N ALA A 221 10.61 -5.19 3.71
CA ALA A 221 10.81 -6.63 3.68
C ALA A 221 9.87 -7.35 4.68
N ALA A 222 9.77 -6.87 5.92
CA ALA A 222 8.84 -7.42 6.92
C ALA A 222 7.38 -7.31 6.45
N ALA A 223 7.00 -6.18 5.86
CA ALA A 223 5.67 -5.99 5.29
C ALA A 223 5.38 -6.96 4.13
N ALA A 224 6.34 -7.16 3.23
CA ALA A 224 6.21 -8.12 2.14
C ALA A 224 6.09 -9.57 2.64
N GLN A 225 6.92 -9.96 3.63
CA GLN A 225 6.85 -11.27 4.30
C GLN A 225 5.50 -11.49 5.01
N ALA A 226 4.89 -10.41 5.52
CA ALA A 226 3.55 -10.44 6.12
C ALA A 226 2.42 -10.54 5.07
N GLY A 227 2.73 -10.47 3.77
CA GLY A 227 1.75 -10.62 2.69
C GLY A 227 0.83 -9.42 2.48
N VAL A 228 1.26 -8.21 2.86
CA VAL A 228 0.45 -6.99 2.72
C VAL A 228 0.21 -6.64 1.25
N SER A 229 -0.92 -6.00 0.97
CA SER A 229 -1.31 -5.63 -0.39
C SER A 229 -0.45 -4.51 -0.96
N VAL A 230 -0.15 -3.45 -0.17
CA VAL A 230 0.58 -2.26 -0.63
C VAL A 230 1.60 -1.80 0.41
N ILE A 231 2.81 -1.47 -0.04
CA ILE A 231 3.89 -0.87 0.76
C ILE A 231 4.23 0.50 0.18
N GLN A 232 4.21 1.54 1.02
CA GLN A 232 4.46 2.92 0.58
C GLN A 232 5.75 3.49 1.16
N PRO A 233 6.91 3.33 0.50
CA PRO A 233 8.13 4.04 0.84
C PRO A 233 8.03 5.54 0.49
N ASN A 234 8.73 6.38 1.25
CA ASN A 234 8.75 7.82 1.05
C ASN A 234 10.13 8.31 0.64
N VAL A 235 10.27 8.65 -0.65
CA VAL A 235 11.54 9.09 -1.27
C VAL A 235 12.05 10.37 -0.62
N GLY A 236 11.23 11.41 -0.57
CA GLY A 236 11.64 12.72 -0.13
C GLY A 236 12.04 12.78 1.34
N ALA A 237 11.30 12.08 2.21
CA ALA A 237 11.62 12.07 3.65
C ALA A 237 12.97 11.39 3.93
N VAL A 238 13.23 10.27 3.23
CA VAL A 238 14.53 9.57 3.35
C VAL A 238 15.66 10.46 2.84
N ALA A 239 15.50 11.06 1.65
CA ALA A 239 16.50 11.97 1.11
C ALA A 239 16.82 13.15 2.05
N ASP A 240 15.78 13.78 2.64
CA ASP A 240 15.95 14.88 3.58
C ASP A 240 16.67 14.45 4.87
N TRP A 241 16.38 13.26 5.35
CA TRP A 241 17.04 12.76 6.54
C TRP A 241 18.55 12.62 6.32
N TYR A 242 18.96 11.94 5.24
CA TYR A 242 20.38 11.78 4.90
C TYR A 242 21.06 13.12 4.61
N LYS A 243 20.39 14.06 3.94
CA LYS A 243 20.90 15.41 3.71
C LYS A 243 21.17 16.18 5.02
N ARG A 244 20.34 15.97 6.05
CA ARG A 244 20.54 16.58 7.37
C ARG A 244 21.56 15.86 8.24
N HIS A 245 21.96 14.65 7.88
CA HIS A 245 22.87 13.79 8.63
C HIS A 245 24.03 13.29 7.75
N PRO A 246 24.87 14.19 7.22
CA PRO A 246 26.00 13.78 6.38
C PRO A 246 27.00 12.94 7.18
N GLY A 247 27.58 11.91 6.55
CA GLY A 247 28.62 11.05 7.15
C GLY A 247 28.12 10.09 8.23
N VAL A 248 26.80 9.84 8.30
CA VAL A 248 26.23 8.86 9.26
C VAL A 248 26.64 7.43 8.91
N ILE A 249 26.87 7.11 7.65
CA ILE A 249 27.30 5.79 7.19
C ILE A 249 28.82 5.70 7.24
N LYS A 250 29.40 5.62 8.43
CA LYS A 250 30.85 5.47 8.61
C LYS A 250 31.36 4.04 8.39
N ASN A 251 30.53 3.04 8.67
CA ASN A 251 30.85 1.62 8.52
C ASN A 251 29.66 0.91 7.87
N PRO A 252 29.57 0.88 6.54
CA PRO A 252 28.44 0.28 5.83
C PRO A 252 28.33 -1.22 6.13
N LYS A 253 27.17 -1.68 6.54
CA LYS A 253 26.90 -3.08 6.89
C LYS A 253 26.44 -3.94 5.71
N GLY A 254 26.52 -3.43 4.50
CA GLY A 254 26.11 -4.16 3.30
C GLY A 254 26.30 -3.36 2.01
N PRO A 255 26.09 -3.97 0.85
CA PRO A 255 26.33 -3.33 -0.45
C PRO A 255 25.57 -2.03 -0.64
N ARG A 256 24.40 -1.95 -0.06
CA ARG A 256 23.49 -0.79 -0.17
C ARG A 256 23.94 0.40 0.66
N GLU A 257 24.33 0.17 1.91
CA GLU A 257 24.91 1.20 2.76
C GLU A 257 26.27 1.63 2.20
N ALA A 258 27.02 0.70 1.61
CA ALA A 258 28.28 1.00 0.94
C ALA A 258 28.09 1.93 -0.25
N ALA A 259 27.08 1.71 -1.10
CA ALA A 259 26.76 2.57 -2.21
C ALA A 259 26.37 4.00 -1.75
N LEU A 260 25.60 4.11 -0.68
CA LEU A 260 25.23 5.41 -0.10
C LEU A 260 26.43 6.11 0.55
N ALA A 261 27.31 5.36 1.21
CA ALA A 261 28.53 5.91 1.82
C ALA A 261 29.52 6.44 0.76
N VAL A 262 29.66 5.72 -0.36
CA VAL A 262 30.50 6.15 -1.49
C VAL A 262 29.94 7.41 -2.13
N ALA A 263 28.62 7.49 -2.32
CA ALA A 263 27.95 8.67 -2.86
C ALA A 263 28.15 9.91 -1.95
N ASP A 264 28.12 9.73 -0.63
CA ASP A 264 28.38 10.79 0.35
C ASP A 264 29.85 11.29 0.28
N GLU A 265 30.80 10.37 0.08
CA GLU A 265 32.24 10.69 0.00
C GLU A 265 32.64 11.43 -1.28
N TYR A 266 32.04 11.08 -2.43
CA TYR A 266 32.38 11.66 -3.73
C TYR A 266 31.44 12.79 -4.17
N GLY A 267 30.44 13.15 -3.35
CA GLY A 267 29.51 14.25 -3.66
C GLY A 267 28.56 13.95 -4.82
N GLU A 268 28.52 12.73 -5.31
CA GLU A 268 27.49 12.29 -6.24
C GLU A 268 26.16 12.19 -5.50
N SER A 269 25.18 12.95 -5.97
CA SER A 269 23.87 13.03 -5.31
C SER A 269 22.99 11.83 -5.61
N VAL A 270 23.39 10.64 -5.15
CA VAL A 270 22.48 9.49 -5.16
C VAL A 270 21.35 9.76 -4.17
N ASN A 271 20.12 9.83 -4.66
CA ASN A 271 18.97 10.00 -3.79
C ASN A 271 18.68 8.68 -3.04
N PRO A 272 18.95 8.59 -1.72
CA PRO A 272 18.78 7.34 -0.97
C PRO A 272 17.33 6.88 -0.90
N GLY A 273 16.38 7.77 -1.07
CA GLY A 273 14.95 7.43 -1.16
C GLY A 273 14.61 6.67 -2.45
N LEU A 274 15.23 7.05 -3.58
CA LEU A 274 15.07 6.31 -4.84
C LEU A 274 15.68 4.91 -4.72
N VAL A 275 16.89 4.80 -4.19
CA VAL A 275 17.56 3.51 -3.93
C VAL A 275 16.69 2.60 -3.06
N LEU A 276 16.03 3.15 -2.03
CA LEU A 276 15.11 2.39 -1.19
C LEU A 276 13.94 1.83 -1.99
N VAL A 277 13.30 2.65 -2.84
CA VAL A 277 12.16 2.20 -3.66
C VAL A 277 12.58 1.13 -4.65
N GLU A 278 13.67 1.37 -5.39
CA GLU A 278 14.22 0.43 -6.38
C GLU A 278 14.51 -0.93 -5.76
N THR A 279 15.15 -0.92 -4.59
CA THR A 279 15.49 -2.16 -3.90
C THR A 279 14.26 -2.89 -3.34
N LEU A 280 13.31 -2.16 -2.76
CA LEU A 280 12.06 -2.76 -2.30
C LEU A 280 11.25 -3.32 -3.46
N TYR A 281 11.22 -2.63 -4.60
CA TYR A 281 10.58 -3.14 -5.81
C TYR A 281 11.18 -4.47 -6.25
N HIS A 282 12.52 -4.53 -6.38
CA HIS A 282 13.20 -5.76 -6.77
C HIS A 282 12.94 -6.89 -5.76
N TYR A 283 13.03 -6.62 -4.46
CA TYR A 283 12.75 -7.61 -3.41
C TYR A 283 11.32 -8.14 -3.51
N VAL A 284 10.35 -7.25 -3.58
CA VAL A 284 8.94 -7.60 -3.63
C VAL A 284 8.61 -8.38 -4.90
N LYS A 285 9.06 -7.93 -6.07
CA LYS A 285 8.77 -8.62 -7.34
C LYS A 285 9.43 -9.99 -7.44
N ARG A 286 10.59 -10.16 -6.80
CA ARG A 286 11.28 -11.45 -6.76
C ARG A 286 10.65 -12.46 -5.79
N PHE A 287 10.33 -12.03 -4.57
CA PHE A 287 9.94 -12.95 -3.49
C PHE A 287 8.44 -12.87 -3.12
N HIS A 288 7.78 -11.73 -3.32
CA HIS A 288 6.41 -11.44 -2.91
C HIS A 288 5.61 -10.74 -4.01
N PRO A 289 5.47 -11.31 -5.23
CA PRO A 289 4.98 -10.59 -6.43
C PRO A 289 3.53 -10.11 -6.31
N LYS A 290 2.76 -10.58 -5.35
CA LYS A 290 1.39 -10.10 -5.09
C LYS A 290 1.36 -8.75 -4.41
N THR A 291 2.39 -8.41 -3.64
CA THR A 291 2.52 -7.11 -2.97
C THR A 291 2.90 -6.03 -4.00
N ARG A 292 2.34 -4.84 -3.82
CA ARG A 292 2.58 -3.68 -4.69
C ARG A 292 3.40 -2.62 -3.96
N ILE A 293 4.28 -1.95 -4.71
CA ILE A 293 5.07 -0.82 -4.21
C ILE A 293 4.42 0.49 -4.68
N MET A 294 4.17 1.40 -3.73
CA MET A 294 3.63 2.72 -3.98
C MET A 294 4.65 3.78 -3.58
N ALA A 295 5.45 4.27 -4.52
CA ALA A 295 6.43 5.32 -4.24
C ALA A 295 5.75 6.65 -3.95
N SER A 296 6.19 7.36 -2.91
CA SER A 296 5.62 8.65 -2.51
C SER A 296 6.71 9.66 -2.14
N GLY A 297 6.32 10.92 -1.99
CA GLY A 297 7.26 12.01 -1.66
C GLY A 297 8.15 12.42 -2.82
N LEU A 298 7.69 12.21 -4.06
CA LEU A 298 8.37 12.63 -5.27
C LEU A 298 8.27 14.15 -5.42
N ARG A 299 9.39 14.81 -5.70
CA ARG A 299 9.50 16.29 -5.74
C ARG A 299 9.79 16.84 -7.12
N THR A 300 10.37 16.00 -7.99
CA THR A 300 10.76 16.36 -9.35
C THR A 300 10.24 15.34 -10.35
N LYS A 301 10.10 15.77 -11.61
CA LYS A 301 9.75 14.85 -12.68
C LYS A 301 10.85 13.79 -12.91
N ALA A 302 12.11 14.14 -12.72
CA ALA A 302 13.23 13.22 -12.85
C ALA A 302 13.12 12.05 -11.84
N GLU A 303 12.73 12.33 -10.59
CA GLU A 303 12.47 11.27 -9.60
C GLU A 303 11.33 10.35 -10.02
N ALA A 304 10.26 10.90 -10.59
CA ALA A 304 9.12 10.11 -11.09
C ALA A 304 9.51 9.25 -12.29
N LEU A 305 10.23 9.81 -13.26
CA LEU A 305 10.70 9.11 -14.45
C LEU A 305 11.68 7.99 -14.11
N ARG A 306 12.59 8.22 -13.14
CA ARG A 306 13.52 7.20 -12.68
C ARG A 306 12.84 5.98 -12.07
N LEU A 307 11.65 6.15 -11.48
CA LEU A 307 10.87 5.07 -10.89
C LEU A 307 9.82 4.48 -11.86
N ALA A 308 9.94 4.75 -13.16
CA ALA A 308 9.08 4.13 -14.17
C ALA A 308 9.13 2.60 -14.07
N GLY A 309 7.96 1.97 -14.08
CA GLY A 309 7.78 0.54 -13.83
C GLY A 309 7.45 0.20 -12.37
N CYS A 310 7.55 1.15 -11.43
CA CYS A 310 6.99 0.99 -10.09
C CYS A 310 5.45 0.83 -10.19
N ASP A 311 4.85 0.01 -9.32
CA ASP A 311 3.40 -0.28 -9.43
C ASP A 311 2.55 1.00 -9.34
N TYR A 312 2.86 1.87 -8.37
CA TYR A 312 2.15 3.13 -8.14
C TYR A 312 3.15 4.26 -7.87
N LEU A 313 2.89 5.43 -8.45
CA LEU A 313 3.61 6.67 -8.17
C LEU A 313 2.66 7.72 -7.62
N VAL A 314 2.85 8.13 -6.37
CA VAL A 314 2.09 9.23 -5.75
C VAL A 314 2.75 10.53 -6.17
N VAL A 315 2.07 11.30 -7.00
CA VAL A 315 2.63 12.47 -7.68
C VAL A 315 1.85 13.73 -7.32
N GLY A 316 2.56 14.72 -6.77
CA GLY A 316 1.97 16.02 -6.42
C GLY A 316 1.69 16.90 -7.66
N PRO A 317 0.83 17.96 -7.52
CA PRO A 317 0.37 18.79 -8.62
C PRO A 317 1.49 19.37 -9.48
N ARG A 318 2.53 19.90 -8.85
CA ARG A 318 3.68 20.52 -9.56
C ARG A 318 4.42 19.52 -10.45
N VAL A 319 4.58 18.28 -9.99
CA VAL A 319 5.28 17.25 -10.76
C VAL A 319 4.36 16.74 -11.88
N LEU A 320 3.05 16.59 -11.62
CA LEU A 320 2.06 16.27 -12.65
C LEU A 320 2.04 17.30 -13.78
N GLU A 321 2.00 18.59 -13.42
CA GLU A 321 2.04 19.68 -14.39
C GLU A 321 3.34 19.66 -15.22
N ALA A 322 4.49 19.43 -14.57
CA ALA A 322 5.78 19.35 -15.25
C ALA A 322 5.87 18.16 -16.22
N LEU A 323 5.32 17.00 -15.84
CA LEU A 323 5.25 15.80 -16.70
C LEU A 323 4.27 15.99 -17.87
N ALA A 324 3.13 16.64 -17.63
CA ALA A 324 2.12 16.91 -18.66
C ALA A 324 2.58 17.97 -19.67
N ALA A 325 3.39 18.94 -19.22
CA ALA A 325 3.92 19.99 -20.08
C ALA A 325 5.13 19.55 -20.93
N ALA A 326 5.84 18.50 -20.55
CA ALA A 326 7.02 18.02 -21.25
C ALA A 326 6.59 17.09 -22.41
N ALA A 327 6.91 17.49 -23.63
CA ALA A 327 6.67 16.68 -24.82
C ALA A 327 7.67 15.51 -24.89
N THR A 328 7.20 14.38 -25.39
CA THR A 328 8.06 13.24 -25.74
C THR A 328 8.57 13.36 -27.16
N LEU A 329 9.81 12.94 -27.37
CA LEU A 329 10.42 12.79 -28.67
C LEU A 329 10.64 11.30 -28.95
N GLU A 330 10.21 10.83 -30.12
CA GLU A 330 10.35 9.45 -30.53
C GLU A 330 11.83 9.02 -30.48
N GLY A 331 12.09 7.91 -29.79
CA GLY A 331 13.44 7.37 -29.63
C GLY A 331 14.33 8.10 -28.63
N TYR A 332 13.82 9.10 -27.90
CA TYR A 332 14.60 9.83 -26.90
C TYR A 332 14.03 9.69 -25.47
N ASN A 333 12.79 10.13 -25.24
CA ASN A 333 12.16 10.05 -23.90
C ASN A 333 10.75 9.43 -23.91
N ASP A 334 10.32 8.87 -25.02
CA ASP A 334 9.04 8.16 -25.14
C ASP A 334 9.05 6.79 -24.47
N GLY A 335 10.25 6.24 -24.21
CA GLY A 335 10.46 5.03 -23.41
C GLY A 335 11.05 5.26 -22.03
N LEU A 336 11.19 6.53 -21.58
CA LEU A 336 11.48 6.96 -20.21
C LEU A 336 12.88 6.76 -19.64
N ARG A 337 13.88 6.46 -20.44
CA ARG A 337 15.29 6.63 -20.06
C ARG A 337 15.88 7.82 -20.80
N ALA A 338 16.19 8.86 -20.06
CA ALA A 338 17.00 9.98 -20.50
C ALA A 338 18.36 9.95 -19.79
N ASP A 339 19.02 8.82 -19.74
CA ASP A 339 20.43 8.77 -19.35
C ASP A 339 21.26 8.95 -20.61
N GLU A 340 22.06 10.01 -20.62
CA GLU A 340 22.85 10.48 -21.77
C GLU A 340 23.88 9.46 -22.29
N ASP A 341 24.09 8.33 -21.60
CA ASP A 341 25.15 7.37 -21.88
C ASP A 341 24.69 6.04 -22.51
N GLU A 342 23.40 5.81 -22.78
CA GLU A 342 22.93 4.55 -23.41
C GLU A 342 22.50 4.73 -24.86
N ALA A 343 22.93 3.77 -25.70
CA ALA A 343 22.67 3.75 -27.14
C ALA A 343 21.14 3.79 -27.46
N PRO A 344 20.75 4.50 -28.53
CA PRO A 344 19.35 4.52 -28.98
C PRO A 344 18.92 3.13 -29.42
N GLY A 345 17.99 2.49 -28.73
CA GLY A 345 17.50 1.21 -29.20
C GLY A 345 16.40 0.50 -28.43
N GLU A 346 16.38 0.45 -27.14
CA GLU A 346 15.28 -0.17 -26.40
C GLU A 346 15.10 0.53 -25.05
N LEU A 347 14.19 1.47 -25.05
CA LEU A 347 13.84 2.22 -23.86
C LEU A 347 12.88 1.36 -23.01
N ALA A 348 13.43 0.60 -22.08
CA ALA A 348 12.66 -0.13 -21.07
C ALA A 348 12.69 0.61 -19.75
N PRO A 349 11.61 0.58 -18.95
CA PRO A 349 11.62 1.15 -17.61
C PRO A 349 12.69 0.46 -16.75
N ALA A 350 13.32 1.23 -15.86
CA ALA A 350 14.34 0.70 -14.95
C ALA A 350 13.80 -0.41 -14.03
N LEU A 351 12.52 -0.31 -13.65
CA LEU A 351 11.85 -1.24 -12.75
C LEU A 351 11.00 -2.23 -13.56
N THR A 352 11.52 -3.43 -13.75
CA THR A 352 10.80 -4.53 -14.41
C THR A 352 10.83 -5.80 -13.56
N PRO A 353 9.84 -6.70 -13.69
CA PRO A 353 9.91 -8.01 -13.07
C PRO A 353 11.15 -8.82 -13.50
N ALA A 354 11.62 -8.65 -14.74
CA ALA A 354 12.81 -9.30 -15.23
C ALA A 354 14.08 -8.79 -14.51
N ALA A 355 14.23 -7.48 -14.36
CA ALA A 355 15.32 -6.88 -13.60
C ALA A 355 15.29 -7.33 -12.12
N ALA A 356 14.10 -7.48 -11.54
CA ALA A 356 13.93 -7.99 -10.18
C ALA A 356 14.42 -9.43 -10.02
N GLN A 357 14.24 -10.29 -11.00
CA GLN A 357 14.75 -11.68 -10.97
C GLN A 357 16.28 -11.73 -11.06
N ALA A 358 16.88 -10.78 -11.74
CA ALA A 358 18.35 -10.70 -11.91
C ALA A 358 19.05 -10.03 -10.71
N HIS A 359 18.31 -9.31 -9.86
CA HIS A 359 18.89 -8.58 -8.72
C HIS A 359 19.29 -9.54 -7.59
N ASP A 360 20.53 -9.43 -7.12
CA ASP A 360 21.04 -10.28 -6.03
C ASP A 360 20.69 -9.72 -4.65
N PHE A 361 20.27 -10.62 -3.76
CA PHE A 361 20.01 -10.34 -2.36
C PHE A 361 20.83 -11.25 -1.48
N SER A 362 21.43 -10.69 -0.43
CA SER A 362 22.16 -11.45 0.58
C SER A 362 21.22 -12.28 1.46
N ASP A 363 21.75 -13.32 2.12
CA ASP A 363 21.00 -14.11 3.10
C ASP A 363 20.43 -13.26 4.24
N GLN A 364 21.11 -12.17 4.60
CA GLN A 364 20.61 -11.23 5.61
C GLN A 364 19.37 -10.47 5.15
N GLU A 365 19.27 -10.13 3.86
CA GLU A 365 18.13 -9.41 3.28
C GLU A 365 16.93 -10.32 3.06
N THR A 366 17.15 -11.60 2.83
CA THR A 366 16.10 -12.61 2.62
C THR A 366 15.68 -13.33 3.89
N ALA A 367 16.37 -13.10 5.01
CA ALA A 367 16.05 -13.73 6.29
C ALA A 367 14.60 -13.40 6.74
N THR A 368 13.92 -14.39 7.30
CA THR A 368 12.63 -14.18 7.96
C THR A 368 12.80 -13.25 9.16
N LEU A 369 12.00 -12.20 9.18
CA LEU A 369 12.07 -11.17 10.22
C LEU A 369 11.10 -11.51 11.37
N ASP A 370 11.66 -11.63 12.57
CA ASP A 370 10.93 -11.54 13.82
C ASP A 370 11.06 -10.13 14.41
N ARG A 371 10.41 -9.88 15.56
CA ARG A 371 10.43 -8.58 16.22
C ARG A 371 11.84 -8.14 16.57
N ALA A 372 12.66 -9.02 17.15
CA ALA A 372 14.01 -8.67 17.59
C ALA A 372 14.91 -8.30 16.41
N LEU A 373 14.84 -9.08 15.33
CA LEU A 373 15.59 -8.82 14.12
C LEU A 373 15.10 -7.58 13.38
N PHE A 374 13.80 -7.31 13.38
CA PHE A 374 13.22 -6.10 12.84
C PHE A 374 13.73 -4.86 13.58
N GLU A 375 13.67 -4.86 14.92
CA GLU A 375 14.12 -3.73 15.75
C GLU A 375 15.63 -3.50 15.63
N ASP A 376 16.44 -4.57 15.57
CA ASP A 376 17.89 -4.48 15.38
C ASP A 376 18.27 -3.88 14.01
N ARG A 377 17.59 -4.31 12.93
CA ARG A 377 17.93 -3.94 11.55
C ARG A 377 17.19 -2.72 11.03
N LEU A 378 16.30 -2.11 11.80
CA LEU A 378 15.48 -0.96 11.36
C LEU A 378 16.34 0.23 10.89
N GLY A 379 17.51 0.38 11.48
CA GLY A 379 18.41 1.50 11.19
C GLY A 379 17.97 2.83 11.81
N LEU A 380 18.93 3.78 11.92
CA LEU A 380 18.68 5.04 12.61
C LEU A 380 17.68 5.92 11.86
N ALA A 381 17.90 6.10 10.54
CA ALA A 381 17.02 6.93 9.70
C ALA A 381 15.57 6.48 9.75
N ALA A 382 15.32 5.18 9.55
CA ALA A 382 13.97 4.65 9.56
C ALA A 382 13.32 4.76 10.94
N ARG A 383 14.08 4.55 12.02
CA ARG A 383 13.58 4.67 13.40
C ARG A 383 13.16 6.09 13.75
N GLU A 384 13.97 7.08 13.40
CA GLU A 384 13.67 8.48 13.67
C GLU A 384 12.49 8.97 12.82
N LEU A 385 12.52 8.71 11.51
CA LEU A 385 11.45 9.11 10.60
C LEU A 385 10.11 8.42 10.92
N LEU A 386 10.13 7.15 11.34
CA LEU A 386 8.92 6.44 11.78
C LEU A 386 8.33 7.10 13.03
N ARG A 387 9.16 7.41 14.04
CA ARG A 387 8.72 8.09 15.26
C ARG A 387 8.12 9.47 14.95
N GLU A 388 8.79 10.28 14.12
CA GLU A 388 8.30 11.59 13.70
C GLU A 388 7.01 11.48 12.89
N GLY A 389 6.94 10.52 11.99
CA GLY A 389 5.76 10.24 11.17
C GLY A 389 4.54 9.84 12.00
N VAL A 390 4.71 8.92 12.94
CA VAL A 390 3.65 8.50 13.87
C VAL A 390 3.18 9.66 14.74
N ALA A 391 4.10 10.43 15.33
CA ALA A 391 3.75 11.60 16.15
C ALA A 391 2.92 12.63 15.35
N ARG A 392 3.26 12.86 14.07
CA ARG A 392 2.48 13.74 13.20
C ARG A 392 1.06 13.20 12.95
N LEU A 393 0.91 11.90 12.64
CA LEU A 393 -0.41 11.30 12.45
C LEU A 393 -1.26 11.37 13.72
N ILE A 394 -0.66 11.15 14.90
CA ILE A 394 -1.34 11.30 16.21
C ILE A 394 -1.80 12.74 16.39
N GLY A 395 -0.95 13.73 16.11
CA GLY A 395 -1.34 15.14 16.19
C GLY A 395 -2.49 15.51 15.24
N ASP A 396 -2.57 14.90 14.05
CA ASP A 396 -3.73 15.05 13.16
C ASP A 396 -5.01 14.46 13.78
N ALA A 397 -4.91 13.29 14.42
CA ALA A 397 -6.03 12.63 15.10
C ALA A 397 -6.56 13.49 16.26
N GLU A 398 -5.67 14.00 17.11
CA GLU A 398 -6.01 14.85 18.24
C GLU A 398 -6.71 16.16 17.81
N ARG A 399 -6.22 16.80 16.74
CA ARG A 399 -6.85 18.02 16.18
C ARG A 399 -8.27 17.75 15.69
N LEU A 400 -8.50 16.64 15.01
CA LEU A 400 -9.82 16.28 14.51
C LEU A 400 -10.78 15.91 15.65
N GLU A 401 -10.31 15.21 16.68
CA GLU A 401 -11.15 14.93 17.85
C GLU A 401 -11.53 16.21 18.58
N ALA A 402 -10.58 17.12 18.78
CA ALA A 402 -10.87 18.42 19.38
C ALA A 402 -11.94 19.20 18.56
N TYR A 403 -11.87 19.15 17.23
CA TYR A 403 -12.90 19.74 16.37
C TYR A 403 -14.30 19.14 16.65
N PHE A 404 -14.42 17.80 16.69
CA PHE A 404 -15.71 17.15 16.94
C PHE A 404 -16.19 17.28 18.39
N LEU A 405 -15.29 17.40 19.37
CA LEU A 405 -15.64 17.68 20.76
C LEU A 405 -16.22 19.09 20.92
N ASN A 406 -15.61 20.10 20.29
CA ASN A 406 -16.10 21.49 20.33
C ASN A 406 -17.46 21.64 19.67
N LEU A 407 -17.70 20.93 18.56
CA LEU A 407 -19.02 20.91 17.92
C LEU A 407 -20.11 20.26 18.78
N ALA A 408 -19.75 19.30 19.65
CA ALA A 408 -20.69 18.66 20.56
C ALA A 408 -21.02 19.53 21.78
N GLY A 409 -20.12 20.44 22.17
CA GLY A 409 -20.29 21.36 23.30
C GLY A 409 -21.20 22.56 23.06
N GLY A 410 -21.78 22.71 21.84
CA GLY A 410 -22.87 23.68 21.61
C GLY A 410 -22.42 25.14 21.55
N GLN A 411 -21.27 25.45 21.01
CA GLN A 411 -20.98 26.82 20.54
C GLN A 411 -21.26 26.88 19.03
N GLU A 412 -22.39 27.48 18.69
CA GLU A 412 -22.77 27.94 17.34
C GLU A 412 -21.80 29.01 16.83
#